data_76125780da6806a6fa7274f07996985d
#
_entry.id   76125780da6806a6fa7274f07996985d
#
_cell.length_a   1.000
_cell.length_b   1.000
_cell.length_c   1.000
_cell.angle_alpha   90.00
_cell.angle_beta   90.00
_cell.angle_gamma   90.00
#
_symmetry.space_group_name_H-M   'P 1'
#
loop_
_entity.id
_entity.type
_entity.pdbx_description
1 polymer ?
#
loop_
_entity_poly.entity_id
_entity_poly.type
_entity_poly.pdbx_seq_one_letter_code
_entity_poly.pdbx_strand_id
1 'polypeptide(L)'
;MLRGDIMGKLGISIYPEKSSSKEIYDYIDKASENGFSRIFSCLLSVNDTKENIIKEFKDINTYAHSKGFEIILDVAPNVFDDLDISYDDLSFFREVNAGGIRLDVGFTGLEESIMTYNPQELKIEINMSQNIHYLDTIMDYRPNKEKLIGCHNFYPHRYSGLGINHFLDSTQRFNKYGLKTAAFVTSQNKSTFGPWPVTDGLPTLEMHRNLPIDVQVKHFIALDDINDIIISNCYPTDEEIQSIGNMRKDLVEFDIKLVDGVSEVEKKILFDELHFNRGDISDYMIRSTQPRVKYKGNNFKVYNTPEILKKGDIVIESSEYGSYAGELQIVLKDMENSSKSNVVGRIREEEIFIIDYIKLWQKFKFKEIK
;
A
#
# COMPACT_ATOMS: atom_id res chain seq x y z
N MET A 1 19.67 11.62 -1.61
CA MET A 1 19.25 10.85 -0.42
C MET A 1 19.01 9.43 -0.86
N LEU A 2 19.70 8.47 -0.25
CA LEU A 2 19.42 7.04 -0.47
C LEU A 2 18.02 6.78 0.15
N ARG A 3 17.02 6.47 -0.68
CA ARG A 3 15.72 5.98 -0.19
C ARG A 3 15.98 4.61 0.45
N GLY A 4 15.99 4.57 1.78
CA GLY A 4 15.89 3.30 2.51
C GLY A 4 14.47 2.77 2.35
N ASP A 5 14.34 1.46 2.36
CA ASP A 5 13.14 0.62 2.32
C ASP A 5 11.85 1.29 1.80
N ILE A 6 11.53 1.02 0.54
CA ILE A 6 10.45 1.66 -0.23
C ILE A 6 9.09 1.43 0.45
N MET A 7 8.81 0.25 0.99
CA MET A 7 7.63 -0.04 1.80
C MET A 7 8.03 -0.30 3.25
N GLY A 8 7.38 0.42 4.18
CA GLY A 8 7.60 0.29 5.62
C GLY A 8 6.87 -0.92 6.21
N LYS A 9 5.81 -0.68 6.98
CA LYS A 9 5.07 -1.70 7.72
C LYS A 9 3.81 -2.13 7.00
N LEU A 10 3.51 -3.43 7.08
CA LEU A 10 2.14 -3.92 6.91
C LEU A 10 1.40 -3.73 8.21
N GLY A 11 0.16 -3.28 8.12
CA GLY A 11 -0.70 -3.02 9.27
C GLY A 11 -2.05 -3.71 9.17
N ILE A 12 -2.67 -3.88 10.33
CA ILE A 12 -4.05 -4.32 10.49
C ILE A 12 -4.83 -3.29 11.30
N SER A 13 -6.16 -3.29 11.18
CA SER A 13 -7.03 -2.54 12.08
C SER A 13 -7.67 -3.48 13.08
N ILE A 14 -7.92 -2.99 14.30
CA ILE A 14 -8.68 -3.68 15.33
C ILE A 14 -9.73 -2.75 15.92
N TYR A 15 -10.88 -3.31 16.27
CA TYR A 15 -12.02 -2.56 16.83
C TYR A 15 -12.53 -3.28 18.09
N PRO A 16 -11.95 -2.98 19.29
CA PRO A 16 -12.26 -3.68 20.54
C PRO A 16 -13.73 -3.67 20.88
N GLU A 17 -14.43 -2.57 20.61
CA GLU A 17 -15.86 -2.43 20.88
C GLU A 17 -16.76 -3.39 20.08
N LYS A 18 -16.21 -4.07 19.08
CA LYS A 18 -16.94 -5.00 18.18
C LYS A 18 -16.39 -6.42 18.18
N SER A 19 -15.38 -6.69 19.00
CA SER A 19 -14.68 -7.98 19.02
C SER A 19 -14.32 -8.39 20.42
N SER A 20 -14.35 -9.69 20.69
CA SER A 20 -13.81 -10.20 21.95
C SER A 20 -12.26 -10.11 21.94
N SER A 21 -11.67 -10.00 23.13
CA SER A 21 -10.20 -10.00 23.28
C SER A 21 -9.57 -11.24 22.67
N LYS A 22 -10.25 -12.40 22.72
CA LYS A 22 -9.75 -13.63 22.10
C LYS A 22 -9.64 -13.50 20.58
N GLU A 23 -10.68 -13.00 19.90
CA GLU A 23 -10.67 -12.79 18.46
C GLU A 23 -9.56 -11.84 18.04
N ILE A 24 -9.37 -10.76 18.82
CA ILE A 24 -8.29 -9.79 18.59
C ILE A 24 -6.90 -10.44 18.74
N TYR A 25 -6.69 -11.24 19.79
CA TYR A 25 -5.40 -11.91 20.01
C TYR A 25 -5.09 -12.94 18.91
N ASP A 26 -6.07 -13.75 18.53
CA ASP A 26 -5.94 -14.72 17.44
C ASP A 26 -5.60 -13.99 16.10
N TYR A 27 -6.17 -12.80 15.87
CA TYR A 27 -5.90 -11.99 14.69
C TYR A 27 -4.49 -11.37 14.73
N ILE A 28 -4.06 -10.85 15.88
CA ILE A 28 -2.71 -10.30 16.09
C ILE A 28 -1.66 -11.40 15.84
N ASP A 29 -1.89 -12.62 16.34
CA ASP A 29 -0.98 -13.75 16.14
C ASP A 29 -0.84 -14.08 14.65
N LYS A 30 -1.95 -14.26 13.94
CA LYS A 30 -1.95 -14.52 12.49
C LYS A 30 -1.22 -13.44 11.71
N ALA A 31 -1.50 -12.17 12.02
CA ALA A 31 -0.86 -11.05 11.35
C ALA A 31 0.65 -11.00 11.64
N SER A 32 1.07 -11.24 12.90
CA SER A 32 2.48 -11.29 13.27
C SER A 32 3.23 -12.40 12.51
N GLU A 33 2.66 -13.59 12.42
CA GLU A 33 3.22 -14.74 11.67
C GLU A 33 3.40 -14.43 10.17
N ASN A 34 2.65 -13.48 9.63
CA ASN A 34 2.71 -13.03 8.24
C ASN A 34 3.45 -11.70 8.06
N GLY A 35 4.23 -11.26 9.06
CA GLY A 35 5.13 -10.11 8.96
C GLY A 35 4.45 -8.75 9.05
N PHE A 36 3.23 -8.69 9.58
CA PHE A 36 2.58 -7.44 9.94
C PHE A 36 3.16 -6.90 11.25
N SER A 37 3.27 -5.59 11.39
CA SER A 37 3.91 -4.96 12.55
C SER A 37 3.33 -3.59 12.92
N ARG A 38 2.17 -3.22 12.38
CA ARG A 38 1.44 -1.99 12.72
C ARG A 38 -0.02 -2.31 13.01
N ILE A 39 -0.58 -1.67 14.03
CA ILE A 39 -2.00 -1.71 14.33
C ILE A 39 -2.56 -0.30 14.28
N PHE A 40 -3.69 -0.14 13.61
CA PHE A 40 -4.60 0.97 13.73
C PHE A 40 -5.76 0.57 14.62
N SER A 41 -6.15 1.41 15.58
CA SER A 41 -7.35 1.22 16.39
C SER A 41 -8.02 2.56 16.64
N CYS A 42 -9.36 2.57 16.70
CA CYS A 42 -10.15 3.79 16.77
C CYS A 42 -10.70 4.01 18.18
N LEU A 43 -10.43 5.17 18.77
CA LEU A 43 -11.07 5.61 20.02
C LEU A 43 -12.30 6.50 19.79
N LEU A 44 -12.55 6.94 18.55
CA LEU A 44 -13.66 7.84 18.21
C LEU A 44 -15.03 7.21 18.41
N SER A 45 -15.14 5.89 18.36
CA SER A 45 -16.38 5.13 18.51
C SER A 45 -16.60 4.55 19.90
N VAL A 46 -15.62 4.70 20.80
CA VAL A 46 -15.67 4.13 22.15
C VAL A 46 -16.50 5.03 23.06
N ASN A 47 -17.56 4.46 23.67
CA ASN A 47 -18.44 5.15 24.59
C ASN A 47 -18.45 4.41 25.93
N ASP A 48 -17.38 4.57 26.72
CA ASP A 48 -17.18 3.94 28.03
C ASP A 48 -16.44 4.88 28.98
N THR A 49 -16.29 4.48 30.25
CA THR A 49 -15.51 5.24 31.23
C THR A 49 -14.01 5.18 30.92
N LYS A 50 -13.28 6.23 31.37
CA LYS A 50 -11.81 6.31 31.19
C LYS A 50 -11.10 5.07 31.75
N GLU A 51 -11.52 4.59 32.91
CA GLU A 51 -10.94 3.41 33.57
C GLU A 51 -11.13 2.12 32.77
N ASN A 52 -12.32 1.93 32.19
CA ASN A 52 -12.60 0.76 31.36
C ASN A 52 -11.81 0.81 30.05
N ILE A 53 -11.76 1.98 29.41
CA ILE A 53 -10.94 2.20 28.20
C ILE A 53 -9.47 1.88 28.49
N ILE A 54 -8.92 2.42 29.58
CA ILE A 54 -7.53 2.14 29.97
C ILE A 54 -7.30 0.63 30.12
N LYS A 55 -8.17 -0.05 30.85
CA LYS A 55 -8.01 -1.48 31.11
C LYS A 55 -8.02 -2.30 29.81
N GLU A 56 -9.05 -2.10 28.98
CA GLU A 56 -9.24 -2.86 27.75
C GLU A 56 -8.10 -2.62 26.74
N PHE A 57 -7.82 -1.35 26.45
CA PHE A 57 -6.77 -1.00 25.48
C PHE A 57 -5.37 -1.37 25.97
N LYS A 58 -5.09 -1.23 27.28
CA LYS A 58 -3.79 -1.59 27.84
C LYS A 58 -3.49 -3.07 27.68
N ASP A 59 -4.45 -3.94 27.94
CA ASP A 59 -4.27 -5.39 27.82
C ASP A 59 -4.00 -5.79 26.36
N ILE A 60 -4.84 -5.30 25.43
CA ILE A 60 -4.71 -5.55 24.00
C ILE A 60 -3.38 -5.00 23.46
N ASN A 61 -3.05 -3.75 23.77
CA ASN A 61 -1.84 -3.10 23.27
C ASN A 61 -0.58 -3.74 23.84
N THR A 62 -0.61 -4.18 25.12
CA THR A 62 0.51 -4.91 25.72
C THR A 62 0.74 -6.23 25.01
N TYR A 63 -0.33 -6.96 24.68
CA TYR A 63 -0.23 -8.19 23.90
C TYR A 63 0.35 -7.92 22.50
N ALA A 64 -0.18 -6.93 21.81
CA ALA A 64 0.28 -6.54 20.47
C ALA A 64 1.77 -6.14 20.47
N HIS A 65 2.22 -5.37 21.46
CA HIS A 65 3.65 -5.05 21.62
C HIS A 65 4.51 -6.30 21.81
N SER A 66 4.04 -7.30 22.59
CA SER A 66 4.77 -8.57 22.77
C SER A 66 4.96 -9.34 21.47
N LYS A 67 4.12 -9.06 20.46
CA LYS A 67 4.18 -9.63 19.10
C LYS A 67 4.90 -8.71 18.10
N GLY A 68 5.45 -7.58 18.54
CA GLY A 68 6.24 -6.67 17.72
C GLY A 68 5.45 -5.59 16.99
N PHE A 69 4.19 -5.36 17.36
CA PHE A 69 3.37 -4.32 16.73
C PHE A 69 3.60 -2.93 17.34
N GLU A 70 3.58 -1.91 16.48
CA GLU A 70 3.39 -0.51 16.85
C GLU A 70 1.90 -0.17 16.73
N ILE A 71 1.32 0.41 17.78
CA ILE A 71 -0.10 0.71 17.83
C ILE A 71 -0.31 2.22 17.67
N ILE A 72 -1.13 2.63 16.71
CA ILE A 72 -1.56 4.02 16.52
C ILE A 72 -3.06 4.10 16.82
N LEU A 73 -3.42 4.96 17.77
CA LEU A 73 -4.80 5.17 18.19
C LEU A 73 -5.39 6.39 17.48
N ASP A 74 -6.51 6.19 16.79
CA ASP A 74 -7.24 7.26 16.09
C ASP A 74 -8.11 8.05 17.06
N VAL A 75 -7.87 9.35 17.12
CA VAL A 75 -8.51 10.28 18.07
C VAL A 75 -8.89 11.59 17.38
N ALA A 76 -9.73 12.38 18.05
CA ALA A 76 -10.05 13.74 17.64
C ALA A 76 -10.06 14.66 18.86
N PRO A 77 -10.08 15.99 18.70
CA PRO A 77 -10.07 16.93 19.83
C PRO A 77 -11.16 16.68 20.87
N ASN A 78 -12.37 16.26 20.47
CA ASN A 78 -13.44 15.90 21.41
C ASN A 78 -13.06 14.73 22.32
N VAL A 79 -12.26 13.76 21.86
CA VAL A 79 -11.77 12.66 22.71
C VAL A 79 -10.80 13.18 23.78
N PHE A 80 -10.01 14.22 23.46
CA PHE A 80 -9.17 14.91 24.44
C PHE A 80 -10.02 15.56 25.54
N ASP A 81 -11.10 16.26 25.14
CA ASP A 81 -12.03 16.89 26.10
C ASP A 81 -12.76 15.85 26.95
N ASP A 82 -13.30 14.79 26.32
CA ASP A 82 -14.08 13.73 26.98
C ASP A 82 -13.26 12.92 27.99
N LEU A 83 -11.98 12.75 27.73
CA LEU A 83 -11.04 11.99 28.57
C LEU A 83 -10.16 12.87 29.47
N ASP A 84 -10.40 14.20 29.49
CA ASP A 84 -9.58 15.18 30.23
C ASP A 84 -8.08 15.02 29.92
N ILE A 85 -7.75 15.05 28.62
CA ILE A 85 -6.37 14.95 28.09
C ILE A 85 -5.98 16.30 27.51
N SER A 86 -4.74 16.72 27.74
CA SER A 86 -4.18 17.93 27.15
C SER A 86 -3.17 17.59 26.05
N TYR A 87 -3.02 18.47 25.04
CA TYR A 87 -2.01 18.30 23.98
C TYR A 87 -0.55 18.40 24.50
N ASP A 88 -0.32 18.99 25.67
CA ASP A 88 0.98 19.10 26.35
C ASP A 88 1.21 17.96 27.37
N ASP A 89 0.20 17.12 27.65
CA ASP A 89 0.34 15.88 28.45
C ASP A 89 -0.37 14.69 27.78
N LEU A 90 0.40 13.85 27.11
CA LEU A 90 -0.05 12.66 26.42
C LEU A 90 0.10 11.38 27.27
N SER A 91 0.25 11.50 28.59
CA SER A 91 0.46 10.38 29.52
C SER A 91 -0.62 9.31 29.45
N PHE A 92 -1.86 9.67 29.21
CA PHE A 92 -2.97 8.73 28.98
C PHE A 92 -2.65 7.71 27.87
N PHE A 93 -2.15 8.17 26.73
CA PHE A 93 -1.83 7.29 25.61
C PHE A 93 -0.63 6.38 25.92
N ARG A 94 0.27 6.85 26.76
CA ARG A 94 1.36 6.00 27.28
C ARG A 94 0.82 4.96 28.26
N GLU A 95 -0.15 5.31 29.09
CA GLU A 95 -0.77 4.40 30.06
C GLU A 95 -1.50 3.25 29.36
N VAL A 96 -2.20 3.51 28.26
CA VAL A 96 -2.82 2.47 27.41
C VAL A 96 -1.82 1.79 26.48
N ASN A 97 -0.51 2.07 26.64
CA ASN A 97 0.58 1.45 25.89
C ASN A 97 0.49 1.69 24.37
N ALA A 98 0.06 2.89 23.93
CA ALA A 98 0.10 3.29 22.54
C ALA A 98 1.52 3.60 22.06
N GLY A 99 1.81 3.37 20.80
CA GLY A 99 3.03 3.80 20.11
C GLY A 99 2.90 5.17 19.45
N GLY A 100 1.66 5.64 19.26
CA GLY A 100 1.33 6.95 18.72
C GLY A 100 -0.17 7.21 18.69
N ILE A 101 -0.51 8.45 18.32
CA ILE A 101 -1.89 8.88 18.11
C ILE A 101 -2.06 9.41 16.69
N ARG A 102 -3.22 9.18 16.10
CA ARG A 102 -3.64 9.77 14.84
C ARG A 102 -4.73 10.79 15.10
N LEU A 103 -4.52 12.00 14.63
CA LEU A 103 -5.49 13.07 14.70
C LEU A 103 -6.37 13.04 13.43
N ASP A 104 -7.58 12.49 13.52
CA ASP A 104 -8.53 12.49 12.41
C ASP A 104 -8.93 13.92 12.03
N VAL A 105 -9.21 14.73 13.03
CA VAL A 105 -9.30 16.19 12.95
C VAL A 105 -8.19 16.78 13.80
N GLY A 106 -7.45 17.71 13.23
CA GLY A 106 -6.33 18.36 13.93
C GLY A 106 -6.76 19.57 14.77
N PHE A 107 -5.76 20.19 15.40
CA PHE A 107 -5.84 21.46 16.12
C PHE A 107 -5.52 22.64 15.19
N THR A 108 -4.58 23.51 15.57
CA THR A 108 -4.23 24.70 14.79
C THR A 108 -2.89 24.61 14.04
N GLY A 109 -2.13 23.57 14.26
CA GLY A 109 -0.78 23.34 13.74
C GLY A 109 0.31 23.56 14.77
N LEU A 110 0.13 24.48 15.73
CA LEU A 110 1.06 24.67 16.83
C LEU A 110 1.04 23.51 17.82
N GLU A 111 -0.14 23.05 18.19
CA GLU A 111 -0.34 21.94 19.12
C GLU A 111 0.26 20.64 18.55
N GLU A 112 0.06 20.37 17.26
CA GLU A 112 0.68 19.23 16.60
C GLU A 112 2.20 19.30 16.67
N SER A 113 2.77 20.48 16.42
CA SER A 113 4.21 20.67 16.53
C SER A 113 4.70 20.42 17.96
N ILE A 114 4.01 20.96 18.98
CA ILE A 114 4.33 20.73 20.40
C ILE A 114 4.25 19.23 20.74
N MET A 115 3.16 18.57 20.35
CA MET A 115 2.96 17.13 20.58
C MET A 115 4.10 16.28 20.02
N THR A 116 4.77 16.69 18.93
CA THR A 116 5.91 15.92 18.41
C THR A 116 7.13 15.89 19.34
N TYR A 117 7.18 16.75 20.34
CA TYR A 117 8.23 16.80 21.37
C TYR A 117 7.80 16.14 22.70
N ASN A 118 6.72 15.36 22.69
CA ASN A 118 6.19 14.71 23.88
C ASN A 118 7.22 13.79 24.56
N PRO A 119 7.32 13.84 25.92
CA PRO A 119 8.27 13.00 26.66
C PRO A 119 7.86 11.50 26.70
N GLN A 120 6.64 11.16 26.28
CA GLN A 120 6.13 9.80 26.18
C GLN A 120 6.65 9.04 24.96
N GLU A 121 7.41 9.71 24.06
CA GLU A 121 7.98 9.15 22.83
C GLU A 121 6.93 8.68 21.81
N LEU A 122 5.70 9.21 21.88
CA LEU A 122 4.60 8.87 20.97
C LEU A 122 4.82 9.52 19.60
N LYS A 123 4.43 8.81 18.54
CA LYS A 123 4.28 9.38 17.21
C LYS A 123 2.99 10.16 17.11
N ILE A 124 3.03 11.24 16.35
CA ILE A 124 1.89 12.08 16.01
C ILE A 124 1.60 11.87 14.54
N GLU A 125 0.49 11.23 14.26
CA GLU A 125 0.03 10.96 12.91
C GLU A 125 -1.12 11.91 12.57
N ILE A 126 -1.02 12.59 11.43
CA ILE A 126 -2.05 13.54 10.99
C ILE A 126 -2.77 13.04 9.74
N ASN A 127 -4.04 13.43 9.61
CA ASN A 127 -4.84 13.13 8.44
C ASN A 127 -4.27 13.86 7.19
N MET A 128 -3.90 13.08 6.17
CA MET A 128 -3.32 13.60 4.94
C MET A 128 -4.29 13.59 3.74
N SER A 129 -5.55 13.23 3.95
CA SER A 129 -6.53 13.10 2.87
C SER A 129 -7.05 14.44 2.34
N GLN A 130 -6.92 15.51 3.13
CA GLN A 130 -7.32 16.84 2.73
C GLN A 130 -6.14 17.56 2.07
N ASN A 131 -6.29 17.97 0.82
CA ASN A 131 -5.22 18.69 0.09
C ASN A 131 -5.20 20.19 0.47
N ILE A 132 -4.97 20.49 1.76
CA ILE A 132 -4.90 21.84 2.33
C ILE A 132 -3.51 22.13 2.88
N HIS A 133 -3.26 23.42 3.25
CA HIS A 133 -1.97 23.87 3.77
C HIS A 133 -1.75 23.58 5.27
N TYR A 134 -2.53 22.68 5.86
CA TYR A 134 -2.41 22.35 7.27
C TYR A 134 -1.04 21.80 7.65
N LEU A 135 -0.50 20.87 6.84
CA LEU A 135 0.87 20.38 7.06
C LEU A 135 1.89 21.50 6.96
N ASP A 136 1.76 22.41 6.00
CA ASP A 136 2.69 23.55 5.85
C ASP A 136 2.68 24.41 7.12
N THR A 137 1.50 24.64 7.72
CA THR A 137 1.37 25.37 9.00
C THR A 137 2.07 24.65 10.14
N ILE A 138 1.90 23.32 10.27
CA ILE A 138 2.63 22.53 11.27
C ILE A 138 4.14 22.66 11.08
N MET A 139 4.61 22.60 9.83
CA MET A 139 6.03 22.68 9.48
C MET A 139 6.64 24.05 9.76
N ASP A 140 5.87 25.13 9.68
CA ASP A 140 6.31 26.49 10.06
C ASP A 140 6.65 26.57 11.55
N TYR A 141 5.97 25.79 12.41
CA TYR A 141 6.26 25.65 13.84
C TYR A 141 7.40 24.68 14.18
N ARG A 142 8.12 24.16 13.18
CA ARG A 142 9.30 23.28 13.33
C ARG A 142 9.08 22.05 14.22
N PRO A 143 8.17 21.12 13.83
CA PRO A 143 7.93 19.88 14.56
C PRO A 143 9.17 18.98 14.55
N ASN A 144 9.23 18.05 15.50
CA ASN A 144 10.15 16.91 15.41
C ASN A 144 9.68 15.94 14.32
N LYS A 145 10.32 16.01 13.14
CA LYS A 145 9.94 15.22 11.97
C LYS A 145 10.03 13.70 12.17
N GLU A 146 10.88 13.23 13.07
CA GLU A 146 11.01 11.80 13.37
C GLU A 146 9.77 11.25 14.07
N LYS A 147 8.98 12.11 14.70
CA LYS A 147 7.75 11.80 15.39
C LYS A 147 6.50 12.15 14.60
N LEU A 148 6.61 12.93 13.52
CA LEU A 148 5.49 13.36 12.69
C LEU A 148 5.32 12.42 11.50
N ILE A 149 4.14 11.84 11.34
CA ILE A 149 3.79 10.95 10.23
C ILE A 149 2.41 11.31 9.67
N GLY A 150 2.10 10.83 8.47
CA GLY A 150 0.80 11.06 7.84
C GLY A 150 0.09 9.75 7.52
N CYS A 151 -1.24 9.76 7.60
CA CYS A 151 -2.08 8.64 7.18
C CYS A 151 -3.31 9.16 6.45
N HIS A 152 -3.62 8.57 5.31
CA HIS A 152 -4.90 8.80 4.64
C HIS A 152 -6.06 8.25 5.46
N ASN A 153 -7.27 8.75 5.19
CA ASN A 153 -8.50 8.15 5.69
C ASN A 153 -8.85 6.88 4.88
N PHE A 154 -9.67 6.03 5.47
CA PHE A 154 -10.50 5.07 4.75
C PHE A 154 -11.94 5.62 4.64
N TYR A 155 -12.69 5.11 3.65
CA TYR A 155 -13.99 5.66 3.27
C TYR A 155 -15.07 4.57 3.24
N PRO A 156 -15.97 4.52 4.27
CA PRO A 156 -16.97 3.46 4.40
C PRO A 156 -18.06 3.53 3.32
N HIS A 157 -18.44 4.73 2.91
CA HIS A 157 -19.53 4.92 1.94
C HIS A 157 -19.00 4.75 0.50
N ARG A 158 -19.74 4.01 -0.33
CA ARG A 158 -19.44 3.86 -1.76
C ARG A 158 -19.32 5.20 -2.44
N TYR A 159 -18.34 5.33 -3.34
CA TYR A 159 -18.05 6.53 -4.12
C TYR A 159 -17.54 7.72 -3.32
N SER A 160 -17.23 7.53 -2.01
CA SER A 160 -16.64 8.58 -1.19
C SER A 160 -15.12 8.48 -1.06
N GLY A 161 -14.51 7.36 -1.48
CA GLY A 161 -13.05 7.18 -1.47
C GLY A 161 -12.32 8.17 -2.37
N LEU A 162 -11.04 8.38 -2.10
CA LEU A 162 -10.24 9.35 -2.86
C LEU A 162 -10.12 8.96 -4.34
N GLY A 163 -10.20 9.95 -5.21
CA GLY A 163 -9.73 9.82 -6.58
C GLY A 163 -8.20 9.83 -6.64
N ILE A 164 -7.63 9.11 -7.60
CA ILE A 164 -6.17 8.89 -7.68
C ILE A 164 -5.38 10.21 -7.77
N ASN A 165 -5.81 11.17 -8.55
CA ASN A 165 -5.08 12.44 -8.69
C ASN A 165 -5.04 13.22 -7.37
N HIS A 166 -6.17 13.31 -6.67
CA HIS A 166 -6.26 13.96 -5.36
C HIS A 166 -5.37 13.25 -4.32
N PHE A 167 -5.38 11.91 -4.33
CA PHE A 167 -4.52 11.08 -3.48
C PHE A 167 -3.04 11.39 -3.74
N LEU A 168 -2.60 11.41 -4.99
CA LEU A 168 -1.21 11.71 -5.35
C LEU A 168 -0.81 13.14 -4.93
N ASP A 169 -1.64 14.14 -5.20
CA ASP A 169 -1.36 15.52 -4.86
C ASP A 169 -1.23 15.71 -3.34
N SER A 170 -2.14 15.13 -2.55
CA SER A 170 -2.10 15.21 -1.10
C SER A 170 -0.91 14.44 -0.51
N THR A 171 -0.58 13.26 -1.05
CA THR A 171 0.58 12.47 -0.64
C THR A 171 1.90 13.21 -0.93
N GLN A 172 2.02 13.87 -2.07
CA GLN A 172 3.21 14.63 -2.46
C GLN A 172 3.55 15.76 -1.46
N ARG A 173 2.57 16.35 -0.78
CA ARG A 173 2.83 17.35 0.27
C ARG A 173 3.65 16.77 1.41
N PHE A 174 3.35 15.54 1.84
CA PHE A 174 4.08 14.84 2.91
C PHE A 174 5.46 14.39 2.43
N ASN A 175 5.52 13.81 1.24
CA ASN A 175 6.79 13.36 0.63
C ASN A 175 7.79 14.50 0.43
N LYS A 176 7.32 15.71 0.13
CA LYS A 176 8.16 16.93 0.02
C LYS A 176 8.94 17.21 1.30
N TYR A 177 8.36 16.94 2.46
CA TYR A 177 9.01 17.13 3.76
C TYR A 177 9.76 15.88 4.24
N GLY A 178 9.71 14.78 3.50
CA GLY A 178 10.35 13.50 3.85
C GLY A 178 9.64 12.75 4.98
N LEU A 179 8.36 13.03 5.21
CA LEU A 179 7.56 12.36 6.23
C LEU A 179 7.11 10.99 5.76
N LYS A 180 6.99 10.05 6.71
CA LYS A 180 6.39 8.74 6.44
C LYS A 180 4.88 8.87 6.21
N THR A 181 4.37 8.06 5.31
CA THR A 181 2.97 8.07 4.87
C THR A 181 2.33 6.70 5.03
N ALA A 182 1.03 6.67 5.25
CA ALA A 182 0.25 5.45 5.32
C ALA A 182 -1.07 5.57 4.53
N ALA A 183 -1.60 4.42 4.09
CA ALA A 183 -2.90 4.34 3.44
C ALA A 183 -3.57 2.98 3.74
N PHE A 184 -4.88 2.92 3.52
CA PHE A 184 -5.68 1.75 3.80
C PHE A 184 -6.05 0.98 2.53
N VAL A 185 -5.99 -0.35 2.66
CA VAL A 185 -6.57 -1.33 1.74
C VAL A 185 -7.74 -2.03 2.44
N THR A 186 -8.64 -2.62 1.66
CA THR A 186 -9.84 -3.27 2.20
C THR A 186 -9.93 -4.74 1.79
N SER A 187 -10.18 -5.61 2.75
CA SER A 187 -10.50 -7.02 2.50
C SER A 187 -11.82 -7.14 1.74
N GLN A 188 -11.90 -8.14 0.85
CA GLN A 188 -13.11 -8.49 0.11
C GLN A 188 -13.97 -9.53 0.83
N ASN A 189 -13.58 -9.98 2.02
CA ASN A 189 -14.39 -10.88 2.84
C ASN A 189 -15.69 -10.19 3.25
N LYS A 190 -16.83 -10.78 2.89
CA LYS A 190 -18.17 -10.20 3.12
C LYS A 190 -18.57 -10.10 4.59
N SER A 191 -17.90 -10.83 5.48
CA SER A 191 -18.16 -10.80 6.93
C SER A 191 -17.38 -9.72 7.66
N THR A 192 -16.58 -8.92 6.94
CA THR A 192 -15.79 -7.85 7.56
C THR A 192 -16.64 -6.69 8.05
N PHE A 193 -16.12 -6.00 9.05
CA PHE A 193 -16.69 -4.79 9.63
C PHE A 193 -15.59 -3.75 9.89
N GLY A 194 -16.01 -2.53 10.11
CA GLY A 194 -15.18 -1.41 10.55
C GLY A 194 -15.80 -0.71 11.76
N PRO A 195 -15.29 0.45 12.15
CA PRO A 195 -15.83 1.20 13.31
C PRO A 195 -17.26 1.74 13.05
N TRP A 196 -17.62 1.93 11.80
CA TRP A 196 -18.92 2.47 11.38
C TRP A 196 -19.89 1.37 10.95
N PRO A 197 -21.22 1.60 11.01
CA PRO A 197 -22.24 0.60 10.65
C PRO A 197 -22.40 0.43 9.11
N VAL A 198 -21.37 0.71 8.31
CA VAL A 198 -21.36 0.57 6.86
C VAL A 198 -20.31 -0.47 6.48
N THR A 199 -20.70 -1.45 5.66
CA THR A 199 -19.88 -2.61 5.29
C THR A 199 -19.58 -2.69 3.79
N ASP A 200 -19.52 -1.55 3.10
CA ASP A 200 -19.25 -1.47 1.66
C ASP A 200 -17.73 -1.47 1.32
N GLY A 201 -16.90 -1.97 2.24
CA GLY A 201 -15.46 -1.85 2.17
C GLY A 201 -14.94 -0.52 2.75
N LEU A 202 -13.67 -0.48 3.09
CA LEU A 202 -13.01 0.66 3.75
C LEU A 202 -11.69 1.04 3.08
N PRO A 203 -11.63 1.26 1.74
CA PRO A 203 -10.38 1.63 1.08
C PRO A 203 -10.07 3.12 1.25
N THR A 204 -8.81 3.51 1.09
CA THR A 204 -8.43 4.91 0.86
C THR A 204 -8.81 5.35 -0.55
N LEU A 205 -8.42 4.60 -1.58
CA LEU A 205 -8.74 4.89 -2.97
C LEU A 205 -10.08 4.26 -3.36
N GLU A 206 -10.98 5.04 -3.96
CA GLU A 206 -12.27 4.48 -4.43
C GLU A 206 -12.10 3.35 -5.43
N MET A 207 -11.12 3.46 -6.32
CA MET A 207 -10.84 2.43 -7.31
C MET A 207 -10.41 1.08 -6.71
N HIS A 208 -9.99 1.04 -5.45
CA HIS A 208 -9.63 -0.17 -4.73
C HIS A 208 -10.82 -0.94 -4.17
N ARG A 209 -11.99 -0.32 -4.03
CA ARG A 209 -13.13 -0.83 -3.26
C ARG A 209 -13.52 -2.28 -3.58
N ASN A 210 -13.49 -2.65 -4.85
CA ASN A 210 -13.90 -3.97 -5.32
C ASN A 210 -12.73 -4.80 -5.89
N LEU A 211 -11.49 -4.34 -5.76
CA LEU A 211 -10.31 -5.08 -6.20
C LEU A 211 -9.86 -6.09 -5.14
N PRO A 212 -9.31 -7.24 -5.56
CA PRO A 212 -8.62 -8.14 -4.64
C PRO A 212 -7.57 -7.39 -3.82
N ILE A 213 -7.40 -7.76 -2.55
CA ILE A 213 -6.57 -6.97 -1.62
C ILE A 213 -5.08 -6.99 -2.03
N ASP A 214 -4.60 -8.07 -2.63
CA ASP A 214 -3.25 -8.18 -3.17
C ASP A 214 -3.00 -7.17 -4.31
N VAL A 215 -3.99 -6.96 -5.16
CA VAL A 215 -3.94 -5.96 -6.25
C VAL A 215 -3.88 -4.53 -5.69
N GLN A 216 -4.64 -4.24 -4.64
CA GLN A 216 -4.62 -2.94 -3.97
C GLN A 216 -3.21 -2.64 -3.41
N VAL A 217 -2.58 -3.63 -2.76
CA VAL A 217 -1.21 -3.52 -2.23
C VAL A 217 -0.19 -3.35 -3.35
N LYS A 218 -0.26 -4.17 -4.42
CA LYS A 218 0.60 -4.02 -5.61
C LYS A 218 0.50 -2.62 -6.23
N HIS A 219 -0.70 -2.03 -6.26
CA HIS A 219 -0.88 -0.66 -6.75
C HIS A 219 -0.15 0.36 -5.87
N PHE A 220 -0.24 0.29 -4.55
CA PHE A 220 0.53 1.19 -3.67
C PHE A 220 2.04 0.99 -3.82
N ILE A 221 2.52 -0.24 -4.03
CA ILE A 221 3.94 -0.51 -4.33
C ILE A 221 4.34 0.15 -5.66
N ALA A 222 3.48 0.07 -6.69
CA ALA A 222 3.73 0.71 -7.99
C ALA A 222 3.79 2.24 -7.89
N LEU A 223 2.92 2.84 -7.09
CA LEU A 223 2.91 4.29 -6.85
C LEU A 223 4.18 4.77 -6.13
N ASP A 224 4.83 3.91 -5.33
CA ASP A 224 6.09 4.22 -4.62
C ASP A 224 6.03 5.54 -3.82
N ASP A 225 4.87 5.83 -3.24
CA ASP A 225 4.61 7.08 -2.52
C ASP A 225 4.04 6.85 -1.11
N ILE A 226 3.71 5.60 -0.75
CA ILE A 226 3.17 5.17 0.55
C ILE A 226 4.15 4.22 1.23
N ASN A 227 4.44 4.49 2.51
CA ASN A 227 5.33 3.65 3.31
C ASN A 227 4.58 2.51 3.98
N ASP A 228 3.54 2.81 4.76
CA ASP A 228 2.80 1.80 5.51
C ASP A 228 1.44 1.51 4.86
N ILE A 229 1.09 0.22 4.72
CA ILE A 229 -0.17 -0.21 4.14
C ILE A 229 -0.95 -0.97 5.20
N ILE A 230 -2.20 -0.55 5.47
CA ILE A 230 -3.01 -1.02 6.59
C ILE A 230 -4.30 -1.65 6.06
N ILE A 231 -4.63 -2.86 6.50
CA ILE A 231 -5.95 -3.46 6.26
C ILE A 231 -6.95 -2.76 7.19
N SER A 232 -7.96 -2.13 6.61
CA SER A 232 -8.88 -1.25 7.33
C SER A 232 -10.03 -1.97 8.03
N ASN A 233 -10.47 -3.12 7.53
CA ASN A 233 -11.62 -3.86 8.03
C ASN A 233 -11.24 -5.21 8.67
N CYS A 234 -11.94 -5.60 9.71
CA CYS A 234 -11.78 -6.86 10.42
C CYS A 234 -12.88 -7.86 9.99
N TYR A 235 -12.64 -9.11 9.75
CA TYR A 235 -11.34 -9.77 9.69
C TYR A 235 -11.13 -10.23 8.25
N PRO A 236 -9.98 -9.97 7.63
CA PRO A 236 -9.65 -10.53 6.34
C PRO A 236 -9.57 -12.07 6.43
N THR A 237 -9.62 -12.75 5.29
CA THR A 237 -9.39 -14.20 5.27
C THR A 237 -7.93 -14.54 5.50
N ASP A 238 -7.65 -15.78 5.90
CA ASP A 238 -6.28 -16.25 6.08
C ASP A 238 -5.49 -16.18 4.77
N GLU A 239 -6.14 -16.45 3.63
CA GLU A 239 -5.54 -16.34 2.29
C GLU A 239 -5.18 -14.89 1.96
N GLU A 240 -6.01 -13.90 2.30
CA GLU A 240 -5.73 -12.48 2.12
C GLU A 240 -4.51 -12.05 2.94
N ILE A 241 -4.43 -12.44 4.22
CA ILE A 241 -3.29 -12.13 5.09
C ILE A 241 -1.99 -12.74 4.52
N GLN A 242 -2.03 -14.03 4.17
CA GLN A 242 -0.88 -14.74 3.63
C GLN A 242 -0.43 -14.18 2.29
N SER A 243 -1.36 -13.83 1.40
CA SER A 243 -1.04 -13.27 0.09
C SER A 243 -0.25 -11.97 0.21
N ILE A 244 -0.66 -11.09 1.13
CA ILE A 244 0.04 -9.82 1.40
C ILE A 244 1.36 -10.06 2.13
N GLY A 245 1.36 -10.94 3.15
CA GLY A 245 2.57 -11.24 3.95
C GLY A 245 3.70 -11.81 3.10
N ASN A 246 3.38 -12.64 2.11
CA ASN A 246 4.33 -13.27 1.20
C ASN A 246 4.73 -12.38 0.00
N MET A 247 4.12 -11.22 -0.15
CA MET A 247 4.38 -10.34 -1.28
C MET A 247 5.74 -9.65 -1.14
N ARG A 248 6.42 -9.45 -2.27
CA ARG A 248 7.59 -8.57 -2.32
C ARG A 248 7.18 -7.14 -2.01
N LYS A 249 7.97 -6.48 -1.16
CA LYS A 249 7.72 -5.10 -0.73
C LYS A 249 8.60 -4.07 -1.44
N ASP A 250 9.63 -4.54 -2.13
CA ASP A 250 10.67 -3.72 -2.77
C ASP A 250 10.41 -3.43 -4.25
N LEU A 251 9.49 -4.17 -4.88
CA LEU A 251 9.11 -3.98 -6.28
C LEU A 251 7.76 -4.63 -6.59
N VAL A 252 7.15 -4.20 -7.68
CA VAL A 252 5.93 -4.83 -8.21
C VAL A 252 6.27 -6.18 -8.83
N GLU A 253 5.55 -7.21 -8.43
CA GLU A 253 5.58 -8.52 -9.07
C GLU A 253 4.21 -8.80 -9.70
N PHE A 254 4.13 -8.70 -11.05
CA PHE A 254 2.90 -8.92 -11.80
C PHE A 254 2.57 -10.40 -11.92
N ASP A 255 1.34 -10.76 -11.62
CA ASP A 255 0.82 -12.10 -11.91
C ASP A 255 0.52 -12.21 -13.41
N ILE A 256 1.07 -13.24 -14.06
CA ILE A 256 0.94 -13.41 -15.50
C ILE A 256 0.48 -14.82 -15.87
N LYS A 257 -0.30 -14.91 -16.94
CA LYS A 257 -0.66 -16.18 -17.58
C LYS A 257 0.13 -16.30 -18.87
N LEU A 258 0.88 -17.39 -19.01
CA LEU A 258 1.63 -17.68 -20.25
C LEU A 258 0.69 -18.16 -21.36
N VAL A 259 1.09 -17.89 -22.60
CA VAL A 259 0.50 -18.53 -23.78
C VAL A 259 1.20 -19.87 -24.09
N ASP A 260 0.60 -20.70 -24.94
CA ASP A 260 1.23 -21.93 -25.39
C ASP A 260 2.43 -21.63 -26.30
N GLY A 261 3.46 -22.46 -26.22
CA GLY A 261 4.62 -22.40 -27.10
C GLY A 261 5.76 -21.48 -26.63
N VAL A 262 5.67 -20.87 -25.46
CA VAL A 262 6.76 -20.05 -24.90
C VAL A 262 8.01 -20.92 -24.73
N SER A 263 9.12 -20.50 -25.33
CA SER A 263 10.39 -21.22 -25.28
C SER A 263 11.08 -21.08 -23.91
N GLU A 264 11.99 -22.00 -23.61
CA GLU A 264 12.75 -21.96 -22.37
C GLU A 264 13.61 -20.68 -22.21
N VAL A 265 14.10 -20.10 -23.31
CA VAL A 265 14.83 -18.84 -23.26
C VAL A 265 13.90 -17.66 -22.94
N GLU A 266 12.69 -17.66 -23.47
CA GLU A 266 11.69 -16.63 -23.16
C GLU A 266 11.21 -16.75 -21.71
N LYS A 267 11.03 -17.97 -21.18
CA LYS A 267 10.74 -18.17 -19.75
C LYS A 267 11.84 -17.65 -18.85
N LYS A 268 13.12 -17.86 -19.20
CA LYS A 268 14.26 -17.27 -18.47
C LYS A 268 14.22 -15.75 -18.51
N ILE A 269 13.90 -15.15 -19.66
CA ILE A 269 13.71 -13.70 -19.76
C ILE A 269 12.62 -13.25 -18.81
N LEU A 270 11.46 -13.91 -18.78
CA LEU A 270 10.33 -13.53 -17.95
C LEU A 270 10.63 -13.63 -16.44
N PHE A 271 11.20 -14.75 -15.99
CA PHE A 271 11.20 -15.08 -14.56
C PHE A 271 12.58 -14.92 -13.88
N ASP A 272 13.69 -15.09 -14.62
CA ASP A 272 15.03 -15.01 -14.02
C ASP A 272 15.55 -13.56 -13.99
N GLU A 273 15.04 -12.67 -14.85
CA GLU A 273 15.54 -11.31 -14.98
C GLU A 273 14.81 -10.32 -14.07
N LEU A 274 15.53 -9.26 -13.69
CA LEU A 274 14.97 -8.07 -13.10
C LEU A 274 14.62 -7.08 -14.22
N HIS A 275 13.35 -6.77 -14.38
CA HIS A 275 12.87 -5.85 -15.40
C HIS A 275 12.82 -4.40 -14.91
N PHE A 276 12.76 -3.46 -15.84
CA PHE A 276 12.58 -2.04 -15.55
C PHE A 276 11.94 -1.32 -16.74
N ASN A 277 11.28 -0.21 -16.46
CA ASN A 277 10.82 0.71 -17.49
C ASN A 277 11.99 1.64 -17.87
N ARG A 278 12.50 1.56 -19.10
CA ARG A 278 13.65 2.38 -19.51
C ARG A 278 13.31 3.87 -19.56
N GLY A 279 14.33 4.72 -19.38
CA GLY A 279 14.17 6.15 -19.16
C GLY A 279 13.60 6.97 -20.34
N ASP A 280 13.67 6.47 -21.57
CA ASP A 280 12.98 7.06 -22.74
C ASP A 280 11.61 6.40 -22.88
N ILE A 281 10.65 6.92 -22.10
CA ILE A 281 9.30 6.38 -21.97
C ILE A 281 8.53 6.48 -23.31
N SER A 282 7.82 5.40 -23.62
CA SER A 282 6.84 5.34 -24.72
C SER A 282 5.42 5.42 -24.17
N ASP A 283 4.53 6.04 -24.92
CA ASP A 283 3.09 6.03 -24.63
C ASP A 283 2.43 4.67 -24.91
N TYR A 284 3.10 3.78 -25.65
CA TYR A 284 2.53 2.54 -26.12
C TYR A 284 3.02 1.31 -25.38
N MET A 285 4.22 1.36 -24.80
CA MET A 285 4.81 0.19 -24.16
C MET A 285 5.83 0.54 -23.09
N ILE A 286 5.89 -0.26 -22.04
CA ILE A 286 7.05 -0.37 -21.15
C ILE A 286 8.10 -1.21 -21.87
N ARG A 287 9.37 -0.77 -21.85
CA ARG A 287 10.46 -1.48 -22.53
C ARG A 287 11.52 -1.89 -21.52
N SER A 288 11.77 -3.21 -21.40
CA SER A 288 12.87 -3.77 -20.63
C SER A 288 13.92 -4.31 -21.58
N THR A 289 14.98 -3.53 -21.78
CA THR A 289 15.92 -3.74 -22.88
C THR A 289 17.11 -4.66 -22.55
N GLN A 290 17.37 -4.92 -21.27
CA GLN A 290 18.52 -5.77 -20.87
C GLN A 290 18.47 -7.20 -21.42
N PRO A 291 17.30 -7.87 -21.53
CA PRO A 291 17.23 -9.22 -22.05
C PRO A 291 17.82 -9.36 -23.46
N ARG A 292 17.56 -8.41 -24.38
CA ARG A 292 18.11 -8.47 -25.74
C ARG A 292 19.65 -8.43 -25.77
N VAL A 293 20.26 -7.82 -24.75
CA VAL A 293 21.74 -7.75 -24.63
C VAL A 293 22.25 -9.06 -24.05
N LYS A 294 21.65 -9.51 -22.94
CA LYS A 294 22.06 -10.71 -22.21
C LYS A 294 21.88 -12.00 -23.03
N TYR A 295 20.76 -12.08 -23.75
CA TYR A 295 20.40 -13.26 -24.54
C TYR A 295 20.71 -13.10 -26.04
N LYS A 296 21.60 -12.18 -26.39
CA LYS A 296 22.06 -11.98 -27.78
C LYS A 296 22.58 -13.28 -28.36
N GLY A 297 22.16 -13.59 -29.62
CA GLY A 297 22.56 -14.80 -30.32
C GLY A 297 21.64 -15.99 -30.13
N ASN A 298 20.64 -15.92 -29.22
CA ASN A 298 19.57 -16.90 -29.20
C ASN A 298 18.61 -16.69 -30.37
N ASN A 299 17.94 -17.77 -30.78
CA ASN A 299 16.93 -17.72 -31.83
C ASN A 299 15.51 -17.64 -31.21
N PHE A 300 14.88 -16.48 -31.38
CA PHE A 300 13.51 -16.23 -30.99
C PHE A 300 12.59 -16.43 -32.20
N LYS A 301 12.07 -17.65 -32.37
CA LYS A 301 11.17 -17.98 -33.48
C LYS A 301 9.86 -17.19 -33.39
N VAL A 302 9.31 -16.79 -34.52
CA VAL A 302 7.93 -16.28 -34.62
C VAL A 302 6.94 -17.41 -34.39
N TYR A 303 5.97 -17.25 -33.45
CA TYR A 303 4.95 -18.27 -33.21
C TYR A 303 3.57 -17.73 -32.81
N ASN A 304 3.50 -16.64 -32.04
CA ASN A 304 2.24 -16.05 -31.57
C ASN A 304 2.23 -14.54 -31.79
N THR A 305 1.85 -14.14 -32.98
CA THR A 305 1.84 -12.74 -33.45
C THR A 305 0.43 -12.32 -33.85
N PRO A 306 -0.48 -12.08 -32.87
CA PRO A 306 -1.82 -11.60 -33.18
C PRO A 306 -1.74 -10.26 -33.94
N GLU A 307 -2.74 -9.95 -34.78
CA GLU A 307 -2.81 -8.73 -35.56
C GLU A 307 -2.77 -7.46 -34.68
N ILE A 308 -3.42 -7.52 -33.52
CA ILE A 308 -3.48 -6.45 -32.53
C ILE A 308 -2.89 -6.93 -31.21
N LEU A 309 -1.89 -6.20 -30.72
CA LEU A 309 -1.39 -6.31 -29.34
C LEU A 309 -2.33 -5.56 -28.42
N LYS A 310 -2.74 -6.20 -27.33
CA LYS A 310 -3.70 -5.64 -26.37
C LYS A 310 -3.01 -5.10 -25.13
N LYS A 311 -3.55 -4.05 -24.52
CA LYS A 311 -3.08 -3.53 -23.24
C LYS A 311 -2.97 -4.68 -22.21
N GLY A 312 -1.80 -4.81 -21.57
CA GLY A 312 -1.47 -5.88 -20.63
C GLY A 312 -0.84 -7.12 -21.25
N ASP A 313 -0.69 -7.19 -22.60
CA ASP A 313 0.09 -8.24 -23.23
C ASP A 313 1.58 -8.04 -22.93
N ILE A 314 2.26 -9.16 -22.69
CA ILE A 314 3.73 -9.20 -22.54
C ILE A 314 4.30 -9.74 -23.84
N VAL A 315 5.24 -9.00 -24.39
CA VAL A 315 5.79 -9.24 -25.72
C VAL A 315 7.29 -9.50 -25.61
N ILE A 316 7.79 -10.46 -26.39
CA ILE A 316 9.22 -10.62 -26.65
C ILE A 316 9.45 -10.56 -28.15
N GLU A 317 10.37 -9.70 -28.57
CA GLU A 317 10.67 -9.48 -29.98
C GLU A 317 11.35 -10.70 -30.59
N SER A 318 10.86 -11.18 -31.73
CA SER A 318 11.44 -12.30 -32.44
C SER A 318 12.77 -11.92 -33.13
N SER A 319 13.53 -12.94 -33.62
CA SER A 319 14.77 -12.75 -34.35
C SER A 319 14.57 -11.97 -35.65
N GLU A 320 13.36 -11.92 -36.21
CA GLU A 320 13.03 -11.12 -37.39
C GLU A 320 13.05 -9.61 -37.13
N TYR A 321 13.04 -9.19 -35.87
CA TYR A 321 13.20 -7.79 -35.50
C TYR A 321 14.67 -7.34 -35.37
N GLY A 322 15.61 -8.19 -35.74
CA GLY A 322 17.03 -7.87 -35.83
C GLY A 322 17.64 -7.50 -34.47
N SER A 323 18.10 -6.26 -34.33
CA SER A 323 18.78 -5.79 -33.10
C SER A 323 17.87 -5.71 -31.86
N TYR A 324 16.56 -5.85 -32.02
CA TYR A 324 15.60 -5.86 -30.91
C TYR A 324 15.24 -7.28 -30.42
N ALA A 325 15.73 -8.33 -31.11
CA ALA A 325 15.46 -9.73 -30.75
C ALA A 325 15.72 -9.99 -29.27
N GLY A 326 14.71 -10.54 -28.55
CA GLY A 326 14.75 -10.82 -27.14
C GLY A 326 14.47 -9.61 -26.23
N GLU A 327 14.13 -8.43 -26.75
CA GLU A 327 13.64 -7.32 -25.93
C GLU A 327 12.26 -7.66 -25.36
N LEU A 328 12.08 -7.48 -24.06
CA LEU A 328 10.78 -7.65 -23.41
C LEU A 328 10.05 -6.32 -23.35
N GLN A 329 8.73 -6.36 -23.62
CA GLN A 329 7.85 -5.20 -23.57
C GLN A 329 6.54 -5.55 -22.89
N ILE A 330 5.87 -4.55 -22.25
CA ILE A 330 4.50 -4.63 -21.76
C ILE A 330 3.68 -3.59 -22.54
N VAL A 331 2.58 -4.02 -23.13
CA VAL A 331 1.72 -3.17 -23.95
C VAL A 331 0.87 -2.26 -23.07
N LEU A 332 0.98 -0.94 -23.26
CA LEU A 332 0.21 0.09 -22.53
C LEU A 332 -1.08 0.50 -23.24
N LYS A 333 -1.12 0.39 -24.57
CA LYS A 333 -2.27 0.69 -25.41
C LYS A 333 -2.38 -0.31 -26.54
N ASP A 334 -3.62 -0.63 -26.92
CA ASP A 334 -3.85 -1.47 -28.09
C ASP A 334 -3.14 -0.88 -29.33
N MET A 335 -2.39 -1.72 -30.06
CA MET A 335 -1.63 -1.31 -31.21
C MET A 335 -1.46 -2.45 -32.21
N GLU A 336 -1.22 -2.13 -33.49
CA GLU A 336 -0.94 -3.10 -34.54
C GLU A 336 0.38 -3.85 -34.25
N ASN A 337 0.38 -5.16 -34.50
CA ASN A 337 1.57 -5.99 -34.44
C ASN A 337 2.27 -6.02 -35.81
N SER A 338 3.58 -5.87 -35.81
CA SER A 338 4.42 -5.98 -37.01
C SER A 338 4.53 -7.41 -37.56
N SER A 339 3.82 -8.38 -36.99
CA SER A 339 3.94 -9.85 -37.21
C SER A 339 5.30 -10.42 -36.81
N LYS A 340 6.10 -9.68 -36.04
CA LYS A 340 7.43 -10.08 -35.55
C LYS A 340 7.55 -10.11 -34.03
N SER A 341 6.52 -9.62 -33.35
CA SER A 341 6.48 -9.50 -31.90
C SER A 341 5.63 -10.61 -31.32
N ASN A 342 6.24 -11.56 -30.59
CA ASN A 342 5.54 -12.66 -29.95
C ASN A 342 4.85 -12.19 -28.67
N VAL A 343 3.55 -12.39 -28.55
CA VAL A 343 2.89 -12.33 -27.25
C VAL A 343 3.23 -13.61 -26.50
N VAL A 344 3.94 -13.47 -25.39
CA VAL A 344 4.42 -14.59 -24.54
C VAL A 344 3.55 -14.82 -23.31
N GLY A 345 2.73 -13.84 -22.95
CA GLY A 345 1.82 -13.93 -21.82
C GLY A 345 0.98 -12.67 -21.67
N ARG A 346 0.11 -12.67 -20.66
CA ARG A 346 -0.75 -11.54 -20.33
C ARG A 346 -0.78 -11.32 -18.83
N ILE A 347 -0.74 -10.09 -18.41
CA ILE A 347 -0.91 -9.70 -17.00
C ILE A 347 -2.35 -10.02 -16.57
N ARG A 348 -2.49 -10.46 -15.30
CA ARG A 348 -3.79 -10.70 -14.67
C ARG A 348 -4.69 -9.48 -14.83
N GLU A 349 -5.95 -9.69 -15.23
CA GLU A 349 -6.86 -8.63 -15.67
C GLU A 349 -7.00 -7.50 -14.62
N GLU A 350 -7.10 -7.88 -13.35
CA GLU A 350 -7.25 -6.92 -12.25
C GLU A 350 -5.98 -6.10 -11.98
N GLU A 351 -4.83 -6.49 -12.52
CA GLU A 351 -3.54 -5.81 -12.37
C GLU A 351 -3.16 -4.93 -13.57
N ILE A 352 -3.87 -5.06 -14.71
CA ILE A 352 -3.48 -4.37 -15.96
C ILE A 352 -3.39 -2.84 -15.75
N PHE A 353 -4.28 -2.24 -14.97
CA PHE A 353 -4.24 -0.79 -14.74
C PHE A 353 -2.96 -0.34 -14.00
N ILE A 354 -2.30 -1.23 -13.25
CA ILE A 354 -1.09 -0.90 -12.47
C ILE A 354 0.08 -0.53 -13.38
N ILE A 355 0.11 -1.07 -14.62
CA ILE A 355 1.20 -0.76 -15.56
C ILE A 355 1.28 0.74 -15.92
N ASP A 356 0.17 1.46 -15.83
CA ASP A 356 0.11 2.90 -16.09
C ASP A 356 0.87 3.73 -15.04
N TYR A 357 1.18 3.13 -13.88
CA TYR A 357 1.85 3.77 -12.75
C TYR A 357 3.33 3.38 -12.61
N ILE A 358 3.84 2.50 -13.47
CA ILE A 358 5.26 2.10 -13.45
C ILE A 358 6.12 3.26 -13.95
N LYS A 359 6.82 3.89 -13.00
CA LYS A 359 7.68 5.06 -13.24
C LYS A 359 8.92 4.70 -14.07
N LEU A 360 9.56 5.69 -14.65
CA LEU A 360 10.85 5.51 -15.34
C LEU A 360 11.89 4.88 -14.38
N TRP A 361 12.67 3.92 -14.89
CA TRP A 361 13.67 3.13 -14.16
C TRP A 361 13.12 2.31 -12.99
N GLN A 362 11.81 2.31 -12.72
CA GLN A 362 11.21 1.45 -11.72
C GLN A 362 11.35 -0.01 -12.10
N LYS A 363 11.67 -0.84 -11.07
CA LYS A 363 11.89 -2.27 -11.23
C LYS A 363 10.59 -3.04 -11.05
N PHE A 364 10.47 -4.15 -11.79
CA PHE A 364 9.35 -5.08 -11.64
C PHE A 364 9.78 -6.51 -11.99
N LYS A 365 8.97 -7.47 -11.61
CA LYS A 365 9.09 -8.89 -11.95
C LYS A 365 7.77 -9.48 -12.38
N PHE A 366 7.82 -10.73 -12.82
CA PHE A 366 6.65 -11.52 -13.12
C PHE A 366 6.60 -12.80 -12.29
N LYS A 367 5.39 -13.24 -12.00
CA LYS A 367 5.07 -14.51 -11.36
C LYS A 367 4.02 -15.22 -12.18
N GLU A 368 4.29 -16.50 -12.54
CA GLU A 368 3.34 -17.30 -13.29
C GLU A 368 2.17 -17.71 -12.41
N ILE A 369 0.94 -17.52 -12.93
CA ILE A 369 -0.29 -18.06 -12.37
C ILE A 369 -0.89 -19.09 -13.33
N LYS A 370 -1.58 -20.07 -12.75
CA LYS A 370 -2.21 -21.18 -13.52
C LYS A 370 -3.48 -20.76 -14.24
#